data_ee1ebd171191a7cae9ad5a26a220a4da
#
_entry.id   ee1ebd171191a7cae9ad5a26a220a4da
#
_cell.length_a   1.000
_cell.length_b   1.000
_cell.length_c   1.000
_cell.angle_alpha   90.00
_cell.angle_beta   90.00
_cell.angle_gamma   90.00
#
_symmetry.space_group_name_H-M   'P 1'
#
loop_
_entity.id
_entity.type
_entity.pdbx_description
1 polymer ?
#
loop_
_entity_poly.entity_id
_entity_poly.type
_entity_poly.pdbx_seq_one_letter_code
_entity_poly.pdbx_strand_id
1 'polypeptide(L)'
;MNTKVYFTILDDTVSTDAMYLASAPERRAKADVLRLESDKRLSLAAGLMIQKLLGGIPVVTGLHGKPRAEGVFFNYSHSGDVVMFAISDCEVGCDVQKIGEVRLGAARRAFSEEELKELEGERDPEKRKTLFFRLWTMKESVVKMTGAGFAGGTKSFSAADYNVAEVPCPEGYAAALCAEKNREFSVRYLPISALI
;
A
#
# COMPACT_ATOMS: atom_id res chain seq x y z
N MET A 1 18.09 -11.09 -2.04
CA MET A 1 16.88 -11.29 -2.90
C MET A 1 16.35 -9.89 -3.18
N ASN A 2 16.00 -9.56 -4.42
CA ASN A 2 15.47 -8.21 -4.71
C ASN A 2 14.01 -8.14 -4.26
N THR A 3 13.59 -6.98 -3.79
CA THR A 3 12.18 -6.74 -3.47
C THR A 3 11.31 -6.90 -4.71
N LYS A 4 10.20 -7.59 -4.60
CA LYS A 4 9.21 -7.75 -5.68
C LYS A 4 7.94 -7.00 -5.31
N VAL A 5 7.49 -6.16 -6.22
CA VAL A 5 6.23 -5.42 -6.10
C VAL A 5 5.23 -5.98 -7.09
N TYR A 6 4.04 -6.23 -6.62
CA TYR A 6 2.93 -6.72 -7.44
C TYR A 6 1.76 -5.76 -7.34
N PHE A 7 1.12 -5.51 -8.48
CA PHE A 7 -0.15 -4.82 -8.55
C PHE A 7 -1.24 -5.73 -9.09
N THR A 8 -2.42 -5.59 -8.53
CA THR A 8 -3.67 -6.12 -9.10
C THR A 8 -4.63 -4.95 -9.25
N ILE A 9 -5.19 -4.81 -10.45
CA ILE A 9 -6.24 -3.84 -10.73
C ILE A 9 -7.55 -4.62 -10.72
N LEU A 10 -8.51 -4.16 -9.92
CA LEU A 10 -9.84 -4.75 -9.86
C LEU A 10 -10.65 -4.29 -11.07
N ASP A 11 -11.17 -5.25 -11.78
CA ASP A 11 -12.07 -5.09 -12.91
C ASP A 11 -13.29 -6.01 -12.76
N ASP A 12 -14.19 -6.00 -13.72
CA ASP A 12 -15.42 -6.79 -13.69
C ASP A 12 -15.25 -8.22 -14.24
N THR A 13 -14.01 -8.66 -14.54
CA THR A 13 -13.74 -10.03 -15.05
C THR A 13 -13.96 -11.09 -13.98
N VAL A 14 -13.88 -10.72 -12.70
CA VAL A 14 -14.11 -11.60 -11.55
C VAL A 14 -15.13 -10.97 -10.61
N SER A 15 -16.22 -11.68 -10.35
CA SER A 15 -17.26 -11.23 -9.42
C SER A 15 -16.78 -11.26 -7.95
N THR A 16 -17.42 -10.45 -7.10
CA THR A 16 -17.16 -10.47 -5.66
C THR A 16 -17.41 -11.85 -5.06
N ASP A 17 -18.47 -12.53 -5.50
CA ASP A 17 -18.81 -13.87 -5.01
C ASP A 17 -17.70 -14.89 -5.34
N ALA A 18 -17.13 -14.84 -6.55
CA ALA A 18 -16.02 -15.68 -6.92
C ALA A 18 -14.79 -15.42 -6.06
N MET A 19 -14.46 -14.14 -5.82
CA MET A 19 -13.36 -13.76 -4.92
C MET A 19 -13.62 -14.21 -3.48
N TYR A 20 -14.87 -14.08 -3.01
CA TYR A 20 -15.28 -14.51 -1.68
C TYR A 20 -15.11 -16.03 -1.52
N LEU A 21 -15.60 -16.82 -2.46
CA LEU A 21 -15.47 -18.30 -2.43
C LEU A 21 -14.01 -18.76 -2.46
N ALA A 22 -13.15 -18.09 -3.22
CA ALA A 22 -11.72 -18.41 -3.30
C ALA A 22 -10.91 -17.95 -2.08
N SER A 23 -11.46 -17.05 -1.26
CA SER A 23 -10.76 -16.49 -0.10
C SER A 23 -10.78 -17.44 1.12
N ALA A 24 -9.74 -17.35 1.95
CA ALA A 24 -9.69 -18.04 3.24
C ALA A 24 -10.78 -17.55 4.21
N PRO A 25 -11.26 -18.40 5.15
CA PRO A 25 -12.35 -18.07 6.08
C PRO A 25 -12.12 -16.78 6.86
N GLU A 26 -10.90 -16.52 7.33
CA GLU A 26 -10.53 -15.32 8.08
C GLU A 26 -10.66 -14.05 7.23
N ARG A 27 -10.41 -14.17 5.91
CA ARG A 27 -10.56 -13.06 4.98
C ARG A 27 -12.04 -12.80 4.67
N ARG A 28 -12.84 -13.84 4.54
CA ARG A 28 -14.30 -13.72 4.40
C ARG A 28 -14.90 -12.99 5.59
N ALA A 29 -14.56 -13.41 6.80
CA ALA A 29 -15.03 -12.74 8.02
C ALA A 29 -14.66 -11.24 8.08
N LYS A 30 -13.47 -10.87 7.57
CA LYS A 30 -13.08 -9.45 7.44
C LYS A 30 -13.92 -8.71 6.39
N ALA A 31 -14.25 -9.37 5.29
CA ALA A 31 -15.07 -8.76 4.23
C ALA A 31 -16.53 -8.59 4.67
N ASP A 32 -17.07 -9.51 5.47
CA ASP A 32 -18.47 -9.52 5.91
C ASP A 32 -18.85 -8.30 6.75
N VAL A 33 -17.91 -7.73 7.50
CA VAL A 33 -18.15 -6.53 8.33
C VAL A 33 -18.01 -5.23 7.56
N LEU A 34 -17.56 -5.25 6.31
CA LEU A 34 -17.42 -4.06 5.47
C LEU A 34 -18.77 -3.72 4.84
N ARG A 35 -19.10 -2.42 4.82
CA ARG A 35 -20.38 -1.94 4.32
C ARG A 35 -20.42 -1.70 2.82
N LEU A 36 -19.32 -1.20 2.27
CA LEU A 36 -19.22 -0.85 0.84
C LEU A 36 -18.71 -2.06 0.05
N GLU A 37 -19.34 -2.33 -1.07
CA GLU A 37 -18.95 -3.41 -1.98
C GLU A 37 -17.52 -3.23 -2.50
N SER A 38 -17.12 -1.98 -2.81
CA SER A 38 -15.76 -1.64 -3.20
C SER A 38 -14.71 -2.04 -2.14
N ASP A 39 -15.03 -1.79 -0.86
CA ASP A 39 -14.12 -2.13 0.24
C ASP A 39 -14.03 -3.64 0.43
N LYS A 40 -15.16 -4.36 0.26
CA LYS A 40 -15.17 -5.84 0.27
C LYS A 40 -14.27 -6.39 -0.82
N ARG A 41 -14.43 -5.91 -2.07
CA ARG A 41 -13.61 -6.33 -3.21
C ARG A 41 -12.12 -6.11 -2.95
N LEU A 42 -11.73 -4.93 -2.47
CA LEU A 42 -10.34 -4.61 -2.12
C LEU A 42 -9.80 -5.52 -1.02
N SER A 43 -10.60 -5.74 0.03
CA SER A 43 -10.22 -6.65 1.12
C SER A 43 -10.01 -8.07 0.62
N LEU A 44 -10.92 -8.61 -0.20
CA LEU A 44 -10.82 -9.95 -0.77
C LEU A 44 -9.60 -10.06 -1.68
N ALA A 45 -9.39 -9.11 -2.59
CA ALA A 45 -8.23 -9.10 -3.49
C ALA A 45 -6.90 -9.09 -2.73
N ALA A 46 -6.78 -8.25 -1.69
CA ALA A 46 -5.60 -8.24 -0.83
C ALA A 46 -5.37 -9.61 -0.15
N GLY A 47 -6.45 -10.26 0.30
CA GLY A 47 -6.39 -11.61 0.85
C GLY A 47 -5.92 -12.66 -0.15
N LEU A 48 -6.45 -12.63 -1.36
CA LEU A 48 -6.07 -13.52 -2.45
C LEU A 48 -4.61 -13.32 -2.86
N MET A 49 -4.13 -12.06 -2.91
CA MET A 49 -2.70 -11.79 -3.15
C MET A 49 -1.81 -12.38 -2.05
N ILE A 50 -2.19 -12.21 -0.78
CA ILE A 50 -1.48 -12.83 0.35
C ILE A 50 -1.42 -14.35 0.16
N GLN A 51 -2.56 -14.98 -0.08
CA GLN A 51 -2.69 -16.43 -0.27
C GLN A 51 -1.82 -16.93 -1.43
N LYS A 52 -1.88 -16.24 -2.57
CA LYS A 52 -1.12 -16.59 -3.79
C LYS A 52 0.39 -16.39 -3.63
N LEU A 53 0.79 -15.25 -3.08
CA LEU A 53 2.21 -14.83 -3.07
C LEU A 53 2.99 -15.40 -1.88
N LEU A 54 2.32 -15.72 -0.78
CA LEU A 54 2.95 -16.36 0.37
C LEU A 54 2.84 -17.88 0.35
N GLY A 55 2.10 -18.48 -0.60
CA GLY A 55 2.07 -19.92 -0.78
C GLY A 55 1.55 -20.70 0.43
N GLY A 56 0.62 -20.12 1.21
CA GLY A 56 0.04 -20.78 2.39
C GLY A 56 0.82 -20.57 3.70
N ILE A 57 1.90 -19.78 3.70
CA ILE A 57 2.59 -19.41 4.96
C ILE A 57 1.58 -18.69 5.86
N PRO A 58 1.41 -19.10 7.13
CA PRO A 58 0.48 -18.46 8.05
C PRO A 58 0.84 -16.98 8.30
N VAL A 59 -0.19 -16.14 8.26
CA VAL A 59 -0.04 -14.70 8.54
C VAL A 59 -0.62 -14.40 9.91
N VAL A 60 0.18 -13.81 10.77
CA VAL A 60 -0.21 -13.33 12.09
C VAL A 60 -0.28 -11.81 12.14
N THR A 61 -1.11 -11.27 13.01
CA THR A 61 -1.16 -9.83 13.23
C THR A 61 -0.06 -9.45 14.22
N GLY A 62 0.90 -8.66 13.74
CA GLY A 62 1.98 -8.12 14.57
C GLY A 62 1.56 -6.86 15.34
N LEU A 63 2.55 -6.22 15.94
CA LEU A 63 2.37 -4.97 16.69
C LEU A 63 1.75 -3.89 15.76
N HIS A 64 0.86 -3.08 16.29
CA HIS A 64 0.10 -2.04 15.56
C HIS A 64 -0.63 -2.54 14.31
N GLY A 65 -0.98 -3.84 14.25
CA GLY A 65 -1.75 -4.39 13.15
C GLY A 65 -0.94 -4.74 11.88
N LYS A 66 0.40 -4.58 11.87
CA LYS A 66 1.23 -4.97 10.74
C LYS A 66 1.18 -6.49 10.56
N PRO A 67 0.77 -7.02 9.40
CA PRO A 67 0.78 -8.46 9.16
C PRO A 67 2.23 -8.97 9.04
N ARG A 68 2.47 -10.18 9.55
CA ARG A 68 3.76 -10.85 9.54
C ARG A 68 3.61 -12.32 9.14
N ALA A 69 4.61 -12.84 8.45
CA ALA A 69 4.75 -14.25 8.10
C ALA A 69 6.16 -14.72 8.43
N GLU A 70 6.31 -15.96 8.83
CA GLU A 70 7.62 -16.50 9.20
C GLU A 70 8.54 -16.62 7.97
N GLY A 71 9.77 -16.13 8.10
CA GLY A 71 10.78 -16.20 7.04
C GLY A 71 10.56 -15.29 5.84
N VAL A 72 9.53 -14.45 5.85
CA VAL A 72 9.20 -13.55 4.74
C VAL A 72 8.77 -12.19 5.25
N PHE A 73 9.36 -11.14 4.67
CA PHE A 73 8.92 -9.77 4.89
C PHE A 73 7.98 -9.35 3.77
N PHE A 74 6.83 -8.86 4.13
CA PHE A 74 5.86 -8.37 3.16
C PHE A 74 5.03 -7.22 3.71
N ASN A 75 4.45 -6.46 2.79
CA ASN A 75 3.48 -5.43 3.11
C ASN A 75 2.49 -5.29 1.96
N TYR A 76 1.31 -4.74 2.22
CA TYR A 76 0.34 -4.43 1.19
C TYR A 76 -0.42 -3.15 1.48
N SER A 77 -0.94 -2.55 0.42
CA SER A 77 -1.82 -1.38 0.45
C SER A 77 -2.87 -1.49 -0.64
N HIS A 78 -3.94 -0.75 -0.50
CA HIS A 78 -4.97 -0.65 -1.54
C HIS A 78 -5.65 0.71 -1.52
N SER A 79 -6.05 1.19 -2.69
CA SER A 79 -6.80 2.43 -2.85
C SER A 79 -7.54 2.42 -4.19
N GLY A 80 -8.75 2.97 -4.24
CA GLY A 80 -9.58 2.94 -5.45
C GLY A 80 -9.82 1.50 -5.92
N ASP A 81 -9.27 1.13 -7.07
CA ASP A 81 -9.41 -0.20 -7.67
C ASP A 81 -8.09 -0.97 -7.70
N VAL A 82 -7.06 -0.50 -6.99
CA VAL A 82 -5.71 -1.05 -7.03
C VAL A 82 -5.31 -1.64 -5.68
N VAL A 83 -4.76 -2.84 -5.73
CA VAL A 83 -4.04 -3.48 -4.61
C VAL A 83 -2.56 -3.57 -4.97
N MET A 84 -1.71 -3.11 -4.08
CA MET A 84 -0.25 -3.22 -4.15
C MET A 84 0.25 -4.18 -3.08
N PHE A 85 1.16 -5.07 -3.45
CA PHE A 85 1.81 -6.01 -2.55
C PHE A 85 3.32 -6.00 -2.76
N ALA A 86 4.07 -5.90 -1.67
CA ALA A 86 5.53 -5.97 -1.69
C ALA A 86 6.01 -7.18 -0.88
N ILE A 87 6.99 -7.91 -1.42
CA ILE A 87 7.67 -9.04 -0.75
C ILE A 87 9.18 -8.86 -0.86
N SER A 88 9.89 -9.09 0.25
CA SER A 88 11.32 -8.79 0.38
C SER A 88 12.02 -9.78 1.31
N ASP A 89 13.34 -9.70 1.33
CA ASP A 89 14.22 -10.39 2.31
C ASP A 89 14.60 -9.52 3.53
N CYS A 90 14.06 -8.30 3.60
CA CYS A 90 14.21 -7.40 4.72
C CYS A 90 12.90 -6.66 5.02
N GLU A 91 12.81 -5.94 6.13
CA GLU A 91 11.63 -5.15 6.48
C GLU A 91 11.26 -4.22 5.34
N VAL A 92 9.98 -4.24 4.99
CA VAL A 92 9.42 -3.52 3.86
C VAL A 92 8.07 -2.91 4.22
N GLY A 93 7.79 -1.75 3.66
CA GLY A 93 6.49 -1.09 3.68
C GLY A 93 6.15 -0.56 2.29
N CYS A 94 4.91 -0.61 1.90
CA CYS A 94 4.45 -0.05 0.63
C CYS A 94 3.13 0.68 0.81
N ASP A 95 2.93 1.69 -0.02
CA ASP A 95 1.65 2.38 -0.10
C ASP A 95 1.27 2.72 -1.53
N VAL A 96 -0.03 2.68 -1.83
CA VAL A 96 -0.63 3.11 -3.09
C VAL A 96 -1.86 3.93 -2.79
N GLN A 97 -2.02 5.06 -3.48
CA GLN A 97 -3.16 5.96 -3.33
C GLN A 97 -3.69 6.40 -4.70
N LYS A 98 -5.02 6.34 -4.86
CA LYS A 98 -5.69 6.98 -5.99
C LYS A 98 -5.57 8.49 -5.84
N ILE A 99 -5.07 9.18 -6.87
CA ILE A 99 -4.93 10.63 -6.87
C ILE A 99 -6.34 11.26 -6.88
N GLY A 100 -6.59 12.14 -5.94
CA GLY A 100 -7.87 12.78 -5.74
C GLY A 100 -7.72 14.19 -5.18
N GLU A 101 -8.64 14.62 -4.34
CA GLU A 101 -8.58 15.95 -3.73
C GLU A 101 -7.52 16.04 -2.64
N VAL A 102 -6.75 17.14 -2.65
CA VAL A 102 -5.71 17.42 -1.66
C VAL A 102 -6.34 17.71 -0.30
N ARG A 103 -5.92 16.97 0.71
CA ARG A 103 -6.36 17.13 2.09
C ARG A 103 -5.32 17.91 2.89
N LEU A 104 -5.30 19.25 2.75
CA LEU A 104 -4.31 20.11 3.44
C LEU A 104 -4.26 19.90 4.95
N GLY A 105 -5.39 19.61 5.59
CA GLY A 105 -5.42 19.28 7.03
C GLY A 105 -4.67 17.99 7.36
N ALA A 106 -4.66 17.01 6.46
CA ALA A 106 -3.87 15.78 6.60
C ALA A 106 -2.37 16.08 6.33
N ALA A 107 -2.06 16.85 5.29
CA ALA A 107 -0.68 17.28 5.01
C ALA A 107 -0.06 17.96 6.23
N ARG A 108 -0.73 18.94 6.82
CA ARG A 108 -0.25 19.68 8.01
C ARG A 108 -0.02 18.78 9.23
N ARG A 109 -0.65 17.64 9.32
CA ARG A 109 -0.42 16.65 10.39
C ARG A 109 0.68 15.66 10.09
N ALA A 110 0.93 15.38 8.80
CA ALA A 110 1.80 14.29 8.38
C ALA A 110 3.15 14.75 7.80
N PHE A 111 3.19 15.90 7.15
CA PHE A 111 4.37 16.35 6.40
C PHE A 111 5.31 17.18 7.28
N SER A 112 6.61 17.11 7.00
CA SER A 112 7.62 17.99 7.58
C SER A 112 7.42 19.44 7.11
N GLU A 113 8.13 20.39 7.70
CA GLU A 113 8.08 21.81 7.27
C GLU A 113 8.56 21.97 5.82
N GLU A 114 9.60 21.25 5.42
CA GLU A 114 10.14 21.26 4.06
C GLU A 114 9.14 20.70 3.05
N GLU A 115 8.52 19.55 3.36
CA GLU A 115 7.51 18.91 2.51
C GLU A 115 6.25 19.80 2.38
N LEU A 116 5.83 20.47 3.45
CA LEU A 116 4.73 21.42 3.41
C LEU A 116 5.07 22.64 2.55
N LYS A 117 6.28 23.17 2.69
CA LYS A 117 6.75 24.31 1.89
C LYS A 117 6.82 23.95 0.40
N GLU A 118 7.28 22.75 0.06
CA GLU A 118 7.28 22.24 -1.32
C GLU A 118 5.83 22.15 -1.86
N LEU A 119 4.92 21.57 -1.09
CA LEU A 119 3.51 21.43 -1.48
C LEU A 119 2.79 22.78 -1.63
N GLU A 120 3.01 23.71 -0.72
CA GLU A 120 2.40 25.04 -0.75
C GLU A 120 3.01 25.93 -1.85
N GLY A 121 4.26 25.68 -2.23
CA GLY A 121 4.96 26.37 -3.32
C GLY A 121 4.50 25.95 -4.71
N GLU A 122 3.91 24.75 -4.87
CA GLU A 122 3.40 24.30 -6.17
C GLU A 122 2.09 25.04 -6.53
N ARG A 123 2.13 25.80 -7.63
CA ARG A 123 1.01 26.66 -8.06
C ARG A 123 0.03 25.96 -8.98
N ASP A 124 0.50 24.96 -9.75
CA ASP A 124 -0.34 24.18 -10.63
C ASP A 124 -1.20 23.20 -9.80
N PRO A 125 -2.53 23.26 -9.87
CA PRO A 125 -3.39 22.42 -9.04
C PRO A 125 -3.20 20.91 -9.29
N GLU A 126 -2.97 20.49 -10.53
CA GLU A 126 -2.81 19.08 -10.87
C GLU A 126 -1.45 18.55 -10.42
N LYS A 127 -0.39 19.36 -10.59
CA LYS A 127 0.92 19.02 -10.04
C LYS A 127 0.90 18.98 -8.51
N ARG A 128 0.16 19.90 -7.87
CA ARG A 128 -0.02 19.90 -6.40
C ARG A 128 -0.73 18.64 -5.91
N LYS A 129 -1.75 18.15 -6.63
CA LYS A 129 -2.40 16.87 -6.31
C LYS A 129 -1.40 15.72 -6.38
N THR A 130 -0.70 15.61 -7.51
CA THR A 130 0.32 14.58 -7.72
C THR A 130 1.40 14.63 -6.64
N LEU A 131 1.92 15.81 -6.33
CA LEU A 131 2.93 16.02 -5.29
C LEU A 131 2.42 15.60 -3.90
N PHE A 132 1.17 15.98 -3.55
CA PHE A 132 0.58 15.57 -2.27
C PHE A 132 0.53 14.04 -2.14
N PHE A 133 0.01 13.32 -3.14
CA PHE A 133 -0.13 11.88 -3.07
C PHE A 133 1.21 11.15 -3.14
N ARG A 134 2.19 11.71 -3.86
CA ARG A 134 3.58 11.24 -3.87
C ARG A 134 4.20 11.33 -2.47
N LEU A 135 4.19 12.49 -1.84
CA LEU A 135 4.71 12.68 -0.48
C LEU A 135 3.96 11.82 0.54
N TRP A 136 2.64 11.71 0.40
CA TRP A 136 1.81 10.89 1.25
C TRP A 136 2.20 9.41 1.20
N THR A 137 2.27 8.82 0.00
CA THR A 137 2.64 7.41 -0.17
C THR A 137 4.06 7.13 0.32
N MET A 138 4.99 8.05 0.13
CA MET A 138 6.34 7.92 0.68
C MET A 138 6.33 7.85 2.21
N LYS A 139 5.61 8.75 2.89
CA LYS A 139 5.45 8.76 4.35
C LYS A 139 4.79 7.48 4.86
N GLU A 140 3.68 7.09 4.24
CA GLU A 140 2.95 5.87 4.59
C GLU A 140 3.80 4.61 4.42
N SER A 141 4.61 4.53 3.36
CA SER A 141 5.50 3.39 3.15
C SER A 141 6.53 3.27 4.26
N VAL A 142 7.07 4.40 4.78
CA VAL A 142 7.98 4.41 5.94
C VAL A 142 7.27 3.93 7.20
N VAL A 143 6.09 4.49 7.49
CA VAL A 143 5.28 4.10 8.67
C VAL A 143 4.96 2.60 8.65
N LYS A 144 4.62 2.07 7.48
CA LYS A 144 4.33 0.64 7.30
C LYS A 144 5.58 -0.23 7.39
N MET A 145 6.73 0.25 6.91
CA MET A 145 8.00 -0.45 7.04
C MET A 145 8.43 -0.55 8.49
N THR A 146 8.43 0.56 9.22
CA THR A 146 8.84 0.61 10.64
C THR A 146 7.83 -0.05 11.57
N GLY A 147 6.56 -0.14 11.17
CA GLY A 147 5.48 -0.63 12.01
C GLY A 147 5.12 0.31 13.18
N ALA A 148 5.60 1.54 13.17
CA ALA A 148 5.38 2.52 14.25
C ALA A 148 3.93 3.00 14.35
N GLY A 149 3.13 2.81 13.29
CA GLY A 149 1.79 3.38 13.18
C GLY A 149 1.83 4.91 13.16
N PHE A 150 0.68 5.55 13.02
CA PHE A 150 0.57 7.02 13.07
C PHE A 150 0.84 7.64 14.46
N ALA A 151 0.85 6.82 15.52
CA ALA A 151 1.01 7.29 16.89
C ALA A 151 2.39 7.91 17.18
N GLY A 152 3.41 7.62 16.36
CA GLY A 152 4.77 8.16 16.49
C GLY A 152 4.96 9.57 15.89
N GLY A 153 3.94 10.16 15.26
CA GLY A 153 4.03 11.48 14.63
C GLY A 153 4.84 11.47 13.34
N THR A 154 4.16 11.47 12.20
CA THR A 154 4.81 11.47 10.87
C THR A 154 5.55 12.77 10.53
N LYS A 155 5.30 13.86 11.27
CA LYS A 155 6.04 15.13 11.13
C LYS A 155 7.49 15.05 11.58
N SER A 156 7.83 14.10 12.45
CA SER A 156 9.13 14.02 13.10
C SER A 156 10.25 13.50 12.19
N PHE A 157 9.93 13.06 10.97
CA PHE A 157 10.91 12.58 10.00
C PHE A 157 10.57 13.07 8.58
N SER A 158 11.59 13.18 7.74
CA SER A 158 11.42 13.29 6.29
C SER A 158 11.43 11.89 5.67
N ALA A 159 10.60 11.66 4.64
CA ALA A 159 10.71 10.41 3.88
C ALA A 159 12.09 10.25 3.23
N ALA A 160 12.79 11.36 2.97
CA ALA A 160 14.16 11.36 2.43
C ALA A 160 15.21 10.76 3.38
N ASP A 161 14.92 10.68 4.68
CA ASP A 161 15.81 10.07 5.68
C ASP A 161 15.80 8.53 5.60
N TYR A 162 14.93 7.97 4.79
CA TYR A 162 14.69 6.54 4.65
C TYR A 162 14.99 6.04 3.23
N ASN A 163 15.09 4.76 3.10
CA ASN A 163 15.30 4.07 1.84
C ASN A 163 13.98 3.93 1.07
N VAL A 164 13.42 5.07 0.63
CA VAL A 164 12.14 5.16 -0.07
C VAL A 164 12.37 5.32 -1.57
N ALA A 165 11.55 4.67 -2.36
CA ALA A 165 11.49 4.82 -3.82
C ALA A 165 10.03 4.98 -4.28
N GLU A 166 9.82 5.84 -5.27
CA GLU A 166 8.58 5.85 -6.03
C GLU A 166 8.48 4.59 -6.88
N VAL A 167 7.30 4.02 -6.95
CA VAL A 167 7.04 2.79 -7.71
C VAL A 167 6.19 3.12 -8.92
N PRO A 168 6.63 2.73 -10.15
CA PRO A 168 5.77 2.81 -11.32
C PRO A 168 4.44 2.10 -11.07
N CYS A 169 3.34 2.81 -11.19
CA CYS A 169 2.00 2.35 -10.83
C CYS A 169 0.97 2.71 -11.92
N PRO A 170 -0.27 2.22 -11.85
CA PRO A 170 -1.31 2.58 -12.81
C PRO A 170 -1.55 4.10 -12.88
N GLU A 171 -1.98 4.57 -14.05
CA GLU A 171 -2.34 5.97 -14.25
C GLU A 171 -3.41 6.42 -13.25
N GLY A 172 -3.30 7.65 -12.75
CA GLY A 172 -4.18 8.20 -11.72
C GLY A 172 -3.86 7.74 -10.29
N TYR A 173 -2.71 7.08 -10.09
CA TYR A 173 -2.25 6.64 -8.77
C TYR A 173 -0.86 7.19 -8.45
N ALA A 174 -0.54 7.23 -7.17
CA ALA A 174 0.81 7.38 -6.65
C ALA A 174 1.15 6.14 -5.80
N ALA A 175 2.39 5.66 -5.88
CA ALA A 175 2.84 4.51 -5.10
C ALA A 175 4.28 4.68 -4.65
N ALA A 176 4.59 4.18 -3.45
CA ALA A 176 5.92 4.18 -2.89
C ALA A 176 6.23 2.88 -2.14
N LEU A 177 7.52 2.57 -2.11
CA LEU A 177 8.11 1.44 -1.41
C LEU A 177 9.20 1.96 -0.48
N CYS A 178 9.19 1.51 0.77
CA CYS A 178 10.28 1.70 1.73
C CYS A 178 10.85 0.33 2.10
N ALA A 179 12.17 0.17 2.02
CA ALA A 179 12.84 -1.05 2.42
C ALA A 179 14.04 -0.73 3.32
N GLU A 180 14.31 -1.61 4.30
CA GLU A 180 15.39 -1.40 5.27
C GLU A 180 16.78 -1.29 4.60
N LYS A 181 17.05 -2.10 3.58
CA LYS A 181 18.40 -2.25 3.04
C LYS A 181 18.57 -1.93 1.55
N ASN A 182 17.54 -2.08 0.72
CA ASN A 182 17.72 -2.00 -0.73
C ASN A 182 16.56 -1.28 -1.42
N ARG A 183 16.89 -0.42 -2.38
CA ARG A 183 15.92 0.27 -3.25
C ARG A 183 15.64 -0.46 -4.56
N GLU A 184 16.39 -1.52 -4.86
CA GLU A 184 16.15 -2.28 -6.09
C GLU A 184 14.91 -3.16 -5.95
N PHE A 185 14.00 -3.03 -6.88
CA PHE A 185 12.78 -3.82 -6.94
C PHE A 185 12.35 -4.10 -8.37
N SER A 186 11.54 -5.12 -8.54
CA SER A 186 10.85 -5.40 -9.80
C SER A 186 9.35 -5.22 -9.63
N VAL A 187 8.68 -4.74 -10.68
CA VAL A 187 7.23 -4.54 -10.68
C VAL A 187 6.57 -5.56 -11.61
N ARG A 188 5.48 -6.18 -11.17
CA ARG A 188 4.66 -7.10 -11.95
C ARG A 188 3.18 -6.80 -11.74
N TYR A 189 2.39 -7.01 -12.78
CA TYR A 189 0.95 -6.93 -12.73
C TYR A 189 0.37 -8.35 -12.77
N LEU A 190 -0.52 -8.64 -11.84
CA LEU A 190 -1.26 -9.91 -11.78
C LEU A 190 -2.73 -9.60 -12.06
N PRO A 191 -3.32 -10.17 -13.11
CA PRO A 191 -4.76 -10.01 -13.32
C PRO A 191 -5.52 -10.67 -12.16
N ILE A 192 -6.65 -10.08 -11.77
CA ILE A 192 -7.45 -10.60 -10.65
C ILE A 192 -7.86 -12.06 -10.86
N SER A 193 -8.09 -12.45 -12.10
CA SER A 193 -8.39 -13.85 -12.48
C SER A 193 -7.26 -14.85 -12.19
N ALA A 194 -6.02 -14.39 -12.08
CA ALA A 194 -4.90 -15.25 -11.73
C ALA A 194 -4.78 -15.50 -10.22
N LEU A 195 -5.59 -14.82 -9.40
CA LEU A 195 -5.57 -14.95 -7.94
C LEU A 195 -6.57 -15.97 -7.40
N ILE A 196 -7.51 -16.44 -8.23
CA ILE A 196 -8.57 -17.40 -7.90
C ILE A 196 -8.33 -18.76 -8.51
#